data_73acf3cfb84cbd2ad8f29d2b3f107e0d
#
_entry.id   73acf3cfb84cbd2ad8f29d2b3f107e0d
#
_cell.length_a   1.000
_cell.length_b   1.000
_cell.length_c   1.000
_cell.angle_alpha   90.00
_cell.angle_beta   90.00
_cell.angle_gamma   90.00
#
_symmetry.space_group_name_H-M   'P 1'
#
loop_
_entity.id
_entity.type
_entity.pdbx_description
1 polymer ?
#
loop_
_entity_poly.entity_id
_entity_poly.type
_entity_poly.pdbx_seq_one_letter_code
_entity_poly.pdbx_strand_id
1 'polypeptide(L)'
;MNKISTLRTCIAIALIGSSPFALATNGYFSHGVGTKNKGMAGAGTAAPEEAIATAVNPASAVIMGDKFETGLSIFSPRRAYTATASLANGQGGAFTINPGEVESGSDFFPIPYIARTWAWKEDKALGLSIYGRGGMNTDYRTGSATFDPDGPGPAPVMSLPGAYGGGNAGVNLMQLFTDLSYSQKNGDLSWGVAAVLAAQAFRGKGFGSFTPYTETFAASDGTAFPDSLTNNSHDYAYGAGFKLGFIWQATDTFNLSLSYQSRIEMSEFGDYSDLFAQNGGFDVPESIRAGASLRFGNGNSLHYDIEHTSFSSIPSVGNPIANLFVCPTAGAGGTNLSGCLGGANGAGFGWDDMTTHKIGYQWRYPAISDWTFRVGYSHGSQPIESSQVLFNMMAPGVIEQHITTGFTHVLDSGKEYSMSIMYAPEKKVTGPNPFDPTQQIELKMHQFEVEFGYSW
;
A
#
# COMPACT_ATOMS: atom_id res chain seq x y z
N MET A 1 31.74 -12.29 -12.76
CA MET A 1 30.29 -12.09 -12.65
C MET A 1 29.99 -11.79 -11.19
N ASN A 2 29.54 -10.59 -10.90
CA ASN A 2 29.37 -10.11 -9.54
C ASN A 2 28.19 -10.82 -8.86
N LYS A 3 28.40 -11.36 -7.65
CA LYS A 3 27.36 -12.03 -6.83
C LYS A 3 26.12 -11.12 -6.60
N ILE A 4 26.33 -9.81 -6.61
CA ILE A 4 25.25 -8.79 -6.51
C ILE A 4 24.36 -8.77 -7.77
N SER A 5 24.96 -8.97 -8.97
CA SER A 5 24.19 -9.07 -10.23
C SER A 5 23.28 -10.31 -10.22
N THR A 6 23.76 -11.44 -9.69
CA THR A 6 22.98 -12.68 -9.63
C THR A 6 21.82 -12.55 -8.64
N LEU A 7 22.01 -11.88 -7.50
CA LEU A 7 20.96 -11.63 -6.53
C LEU A 7 19.87 -10.71 -7.09
N ARG A 8 20.27 -9.63 -7.77
CA ARG A 8 19.33 -8.73 -8.48
C ARG A 8 18.50 -9.47 -9.53
N THR A 9 19.14 -10.36 -10.29
CA THR A 9 18.46 -11.18 -11.31
C THR A 9 17.49 -12.18 -10.69
N CYS A 10 17.83 -12.83 -9.57
CA CYS A 10 16.93 -13.75 -8.87
C CYS A 10 15.70 -13.05 -8.26
N ILE A 11 15.89 -11.86 -7.68
CA ILE A 11 14.78 -11.06 -7.12
C ILE A 11 13.91 -10.50 -8.24
N ALA A 12 14.51 -10.02 -9.34
CA ALA A 12 13.77 -9.58 -10.52
C ALA A 12 12.96 -10.72 -11.18
N ILE A 13 13.50 -11.95 -11.22
CA ILE A 13 12.79 -13.12 -11.75
C ILE A 13 11.60 -13.49 -10.85
N ALA A 14 11.70 -13.35 -9.53
CA ALA A 14 10.59 -13.57 -8.61
C ALA A 14 9.45 -12.54 -8.81
N LEU A 15 9.77 -11.31 -9.21
CA LEU A 15 8.81 -10.26 -9.54
C LEU A 15 8.23 -10.35 -10.96
N ILE A 16 8.99 -10.88 -11.93
CA ILE A 16 8.60 -10.96 -13.36
C ILE A 16 7.61 -12.11 -13.62
N GLY A 17 7.63 -13.17 -12.82
CA GLY A 17 6.72 -14.32 -12.95
C GLY A 17 5.32 -14.11 -12.37
N SER A 18 5.03 -12.95 -11.78
CA SER A 18 3.79 -12.66 -11.09
C SER A 18 2.94 -11.65 -11.86
N SER A 19 1.67 -11.97 -12.05
CA SER A 19 0.63 -11.01 -12.45
C SER A 19 0.68 -9.78 -11.53
N PRO A 20 0.22 -8.59 -11.96
CA PRO A 20 0.31 -7.38 -11.15
C PRO A 20 -0.33 -7.58 -9.77
N PHE A 21 0.43 -7.33 -8.72
CA PHE A 21 -0.04 -7.37 -7.33
C PHE A 21 -0.64 -6.02 -6.96
N ALA A 22 -1.83 -6.00 -6.38
CA ALA A 22 -2.36 -4.87 -5.62
C ALA A 22 -2.97 -5.41 -4.33
N LEU A 23 -2.95 -4.63 -3.26
CA LEU A 23 -3.33 -5.08 -1.92
C LEU A 23 -4.59 -4.38 -1.45
N ALA A 24 -5.39 -5.09 -0.65
CA ALA A 24 -6.49 -4.56 0.16
C ALA A 24 -5.91 -3.61 1.21
N THR A 25 -6.50 -2.43 1.42
CA THR A 25 -5.66 -1.30 1.78
C THR A 25 -6.05 -0.58 3.07
N ASN A 26 -5.09 -0.52 3.98
CA ASN A 26 -4.92 0.59 4.90
C ASN A 26 -3.94 1.59 4.24
N GLY A 27 -4.46 2.61 3.56
CA GLY A 27 -3.70 3.34 2.56
C GLY A 27 -3.35 2.43 1.37
N TYR A 28 -2.08 2.17 1.09
CA TYR A 28 -1.65 1.20 0.08
C TYR A 28 -1.09 -0.11 0.68
N PHE A 29 -1.23 -0.34 1.99
CA PHE A 29 -0.84 -1.57 2.67
C PHE A 29 -2.03 -2.51 2.87
N SER A 30 -1.76 -3.81 2.96
CA SER A 30 -2.76 -4.82 3.30
C SER A 30 -3.39 -4.57 4.68
N HIS A 31 -4.69 -4.87 4.83
CA HIS A 31 -5.40 -4.77 6.11
C HIS A 31 -4.85 -5.73 7.18
N GLY A 32 -4.18 -6.82 6.77
CA GLY A 32 -3.54 -7.82 7.60
C GLY A 32 -2.48 -8.60 6.83
N VAL A 33 -1.69 -9.42 7.52
CA VAL A 33 -0.66 -10.31 6.94
C VAL A 33 -0.87 -11.71 7.48
N GLY A 34 -1.13 -12.67 6.58
CA GLY A 34 -1.46 -14.04 6.92
C GLY A 34 -2.96 -14.31 7.05
N THR A 35 -3.35 -15.55 6.74
CA THR A 35 -4.75 -15.92 6.53
C THR A 35 -5.57 -15.83 7.83
N LYS A 36 -4.98 -16.23 8.97
CA LYS A 36 -5.66 -16.17 10.27
C LYS A 36 -5.81 -14.72 10.75
N ASN A 37 -4.75 -13.93 10.60
CA ASN A 37 -4.77 -12.50 10.95
C ASN A 37 -5.75 -11.73 10.06
N LYS A 38 -5.79 -11.99 8.75
CA LYS A 38 -6.76 -11.39 7.82
C LYS A 38 -8.20 -11.76 8.14
N GLY A 39 -8.46 -12.99 8.63
CA GLY A 39 -9.78 -13.39 9.12
C GLY A 39 -10.29 -12.59 10.32
N MET A 40 -9.40 -11.86 10.99
CA MET A 40 -9.68 -10.95 12.12
C MET A 40 -9.42 -9.48 11.77
N ALA A 41 -9.52 -9.09 10.50
CA ALA A 41 -9.26 -7.74 9.98
C ALA A 41 -7.87 -7.18 10.35
N GLY A 42 -6.89 -8.07 10.55
CA GLY A 42 -5.54 -7.72 10.92
C GLY A 42 -5.30 -7.59 12.43
N ALA A 43 -6.28 -7.90 13.29
CA ALA A 43 -6.10 -7.96 14.74
C ALA A 43 -5.43 -9.28 15.19
N GLY A 44 -4.90 -9.30 16.42
CA GLY A 44 -4.36 -10.50 17.06
C GLY A 44 -2.84 -10.56 17.18
N THR A 45 -2.14 -9.44 17.05
CA THR A 45 -0.66 -9.39 17.14
C THR A 45 -0.12 -9.79 18.51
N ALA A 46 -0.91 -9.68 19.58
CA ALA A 46 -0.55 -10.13 20.92
C ALA A 46 -0.74 -11.64 21.17
N ALA A 47 -1.37 -12.36 20.23
CA ALA A 47 -1.56 -13.81 20.31
C ALA A 47 -1.35 -14.43 18.91
N PRO A 48 -0.12 -14.47 18.39
CA PRO A 48 0.18 -14.98 17.06
C PRO A 48 -0.15 -16.47 16.95
N GLU A 49 -0.70 -16.89 15.78
CA GLU A 49 -1.12 -18.27 15.50
C GLU A 49 -0.56 -18.84 14.18
N GLU A 50 0.23 -18.06 13.46
CA GLU A 50 0.75 -18.40 12.13
C GLU A 50 2.21 -17.96 11.97
N ALA A 51 2.99 -18.70 11.17
CA ALA A 51 4.41 -18.41 11.00
C ALA A 51 4.67 -17.03 10.40
N ILE A 52 3.77 -16.58 9.50
CA ILE A 52 3.86 -15.26 8.86
C ILE A 52 3.62 -14.11 9.85
N ALA A 53 3.14 -14.34 11.07
CA ALA A 53 2.99 -13.31 12.10
C ALA A 53 4.32 -12.60 12.43
N THR A 54 5.47 -13.23 12.16
CA THR A 54 6.81 -12.63 12.25
C THR A 54 6.98 -11.41 11.35
N ALA A 55 6.23 -11.33 10.24
CA ALA A 55 6.21 -10.19 9.35
C ALA A 55 5.57 -8.93 9.99
N VAL A 56 4.73 -9.13 11.01
CA VAL A 56 4.08 -8.04 11.76
C VAL A 56 4.83 -7.75 13.06
N ASN A 57 5.15 -8.82 13.80
CA ASN A 57 5.85 -8.70 15.09
C ASN A 57 6.93 -9.80 15.18
N PRO A 58 8.23 -9.47 15.09
CA PRO A 58 9.30 -10.47 15.11
C PRO A 58 9.36 -11.29 16.39
N ALA A 59 8.80 -10.82 17.52
CA ALA A 59 8.70 -11.59 18.76
C ALA A 59 7.84 -12.86 18.61
N SER A 60 7.05 -12.97 17.53
CA SER A 60 6.16 -14.11 17.28
C SER A 60 6.92 -15.42 17.02
N ALA A 61 8.15 -15.38 16.47
CA ALA A 61 8.85 -16.59 16.05
C ALA A 61 9.06 -17.57 17.19
N VAL A 62 9.45 -17.12 18.39
CA VAL A 62 9.68 -18.00 19.56
C VAL A 62 8.37 -18.59 20.11
N ILE A 63 7.23 -17.96 19.85
CA ILE A 63 5.91 -18.45 20.25
C ILE A 63 5.42 -19.51 19.26
N MET A 64 5.75 -19.38 17.98
CA MET A 64 5.32 -20.30 16.92
C MET A 64 6.07 -21.65 16.93
N GLY A 65 7.30 -21.67 17.45
CA GLY A 65 8.14 -22.88 17.38
C GLY A 65 8.54 -23.22 15.94
N ASP A 66 8.63 -24.53 15.63
CA ASP A 66 8.88 -25.00 14.27
C ASP A 66 7.58 -25.03 13.48
N LYS A 67 7.44 -24.13 12.52
CA LYS A 67 6.25 -24.05 11.67
C LYS A 67 6.63 -23.56 10.27
N PHE A 68 6.10 -24.23 9.24
CA PHE A 68 6.17 -23.77 7.87
C PHE A 68 4.76 -23.39 7.38
N GLU A 69 4.65 -22.34 6.61
CA GLU A 69 3.37 -21.83 6.14
C GLU A 69 3.49 -21.18 4.77
N THR A 70 2.45 -21.36 3.95
CA THR A 70 2.28 -20.66 2.68
C THR A 70 0.83 -20.27 2.49
N GLY A 71 0.59 -19.22 1.74
CA GLY A 71 -0.76 -18.80 1.39
C GLY A 71 -0.80 -18.04 0.08
N LEU A 72 -2.01 -17.90 -0.42
CA LEU A 72 -2.33 -17.18 -1.65
C LEU A 72 -3.62 -16.40 -1.45
N SER A 73 -3.53 -15.09 -1.63
CA SER A 73 -4.68 -14.20 -1.69
C SER A 73 -5.08 -13.91 -3.13
N ILE A 74 -6.37 -13.83 -3.38
CA ILE A 74 -6.95 -13.25 -4.59
C ILE A 74 -7.68 -11.98 -4.15
N PHE A 75 -7.06 -10.85 -4.45
CA PHE A 75 -7.55 -9.53 -4.11
C PHE A 75 -8.23 -8.87 -5.31
N SER A 76 -9.42 -8.28 -5.10
CA SER A 76 -10.20 -7.60 -6.14
C SER A 76 -10.66 -6.21 -5.68
N PRO A 77 -9.87 -5.17 -5.93
CA PRO A 77 -10.30 -3.79 -5.76
C PRO A 77 -11.06 -3.31 -6.99
N ARG A 78 -12.14 -2.58 -6.77
CA ARG A 78 -12.92 -1.89 -7.79
C ARG A 78 -12.77 -0.40 -7.59
N ARG A 79 -12.20 0.29 -8.57
CA ARG A 79 -11.80 1.69 -8.49
C ARG A 79 -12.35 2.46 -9.67
N ALA A 80 -12.85 3.65 -9.39
CA ALA A 80 -13.29 4.59 -10.41
C ALA A 80 -13.03 6.03 -9.97
N TYR A 81 -13.00 6.93 -10.92
CA TYR A 81 -13.19 8.34 -10.67
C TYR A 81 -14.41 8.86 -11.45
N THR A 82 -15.03 9.90 -10.93
CA THR A 82 -16.10 10.62 -11.62
C THR A 82 -15.77 12.12 -11.63
N ALA A 83 -15.86 12.77 -12.78
CA ALA A 83 -15.71 14.21 -12.90
C ALA A 83 -17.07 14.85 -13.21
N THR A 84 -17.36 16.00 -12.58
CA THR A 84 -18.56 16.79 -12.89
C THR A 84 -18.36 17.63 -14.15
N ALA A 85 -19.43 18.22 -14.68
CA ALA A 85 -19.31 19.26 -15.69
C ALA A 85 -18.51 20.45 -15.13
N SER A 86 -17.77 21.15 -16.00
CA SER A 86 -17.00 22.33 -15.72
C SER A 86 -17.65 23.55 -16.37
N LEU A 87 -17.54 24.70 -15.72
CA LEU A 87 -17.92 26.00 -16.32
C LEU A 87 -16.78 26.55 -17.18
N ALA A 88 -15.53 26.25 -16.86
CA ALA A 88 -14.36 26.69 -17.62
C ALA A 88 -14.19 25.89 -18.90
N ASN A 89 -14.40 24.54 -18.83
CA ASN A 89 -14.29 23.61 -19.95
C ASN A 89 -12.98 23.78 -20.74
N GLY A 90 -11.86 23.83 -20.04
CA GLY A 90 -10.52 24.00 -20.59
C GLY A 90 -10.12 25.42 -20.92
N GLN A 91 -11.02 26.41 -20.85
CA GLN A 91 -10.70 27.81 -21.16
C GLN A 91 -9.97 28.53 -20.01
N GLY A 92 -9.24 29.58 -20.35
CA GLY A 92 -8.58 30.45 -19.37
C GLY A 92 -7.46 29.75 -18.58
N GLY A 93 -6.80 28.76 -19.15
CA GLY A 93 -5.74 28.00 -18.51
C GLY A 93 -6.23 26.86 -17.61
N ALA A 94 -7.53 26.58 -17.60
CA ALA A 94 -8.08 25.44 -16.87
C ALA A 94 -7.67 24.11 -17.52
N PHE A 95 -7.42 23.09 -16.67
CA PHE A 95 -7.26 21.71 -17.10
C PHE A 95 -8.46 20.91 -16.58
N THR A 96 -9.42 20.66 -17.47
CA THR A 96 -10.72 20.07 -17.16
C THR A 96 -10.69 18.56 -17.48
N ILE A 97 -10.99 17.71 -16.52
CA ILE A 97 -11.27 16.29 -16.76
C ILE A 97 -12.68 16.20 -17.37
N ASN A 98 -12.85 15.55 -18.52
CA ASN A 98 -14.15 15.48 -19.16
C ASN A 98 -15.17 14.74 -18.28
N PRO A 99 -16.44 15.25 -18.23
CA PRO A 99 -17.44 14.73 -17.30
C PRO A 99 -17.77 13.27 -17.52
N GLY A 100 -18.00 12.55 -16.44
CA GLY A 100 -18.42 11.16 -16.45
C GLY A 100 -17.63 10.30 -15.47
N GLU A 101 -18.05 9.04 -15.35
CA GLU A 101 -17.37 8.01 -14.56
C GLU A 101 -16.44 7.18 -15.45
N VAL A 102 -15.24 6.92 -14.96
CA VAL A 102 -14.25 6.04 -15.60
C VAL A 102 -13.78 4.99 -14.61
N GLU A 103 -13.97 3.73 -14.96
CA GLU A 103 -13.54 2.58 -14.14
C GLU A 103 -12.14 2.11 -14.52
N SER A 104 -11.39 1.65 -13.52
CA SER A 104 -10.10 0.99 -13.73
C SER A 104 -10.29 -0.44 -14.22
N GLY A 105 -9.54 -0.85 -15.23
CA GLY A 105 -9.56 -2.20 -15.79
C GLY A 105 -8.65 -3.21 -15.05
N SER A 106 -8.00 -2.81 -13.96
CA SER A 106 -7.11 -3.68 -13.17
C SER A 106 -7.85 -4.23 -11.94
N ASP A 107 -8.38 -5.44 -11.99
CA ASP A 107 -9.40 -5.89 -11.05
C ASP A 107 -9.02 -7.08 -10.17
N PHE A 108 -8.02 -7.89 -10.54
CA PHE A 108 -7.67 -9.13 -9.84
C PHE A 108 -6.16 -9.26 -9.65
N PHE A 109 -5.76 -9.56 -8.40
CA PHE A 109 -4.37 -9.64 -8.00
C PHE A 109 -4.11 -10.86 -7.12
N PRO A 110 -3.33 -11.85 -7.60
CA PRO A 110 -2.85 -12.94 -6.78
C PRO A 110 -1.66 -12.49 -5.93
N ILE A 111 -1.70 -12.72 -4.61
CA ILE A 111 -0.67 -12.30 -3.67
C ILE A 111 -0.24 -13.50 -2.84
N PRO A 112 0.88 -14.14 -3.16
CA PRO A 112 1.41 -15.25 -2.39
C PRO A 112 2.21 -14.76 -1.18
N TYR A 113 2.28 -15.63 -0.16
CA TYR A 113 3.27 -15.51 0.90
C TYR A 113 3.84 -16.88 1.28
N ILE A 114 5.02 -16.86 1.88
CA ILE A 114 5.68 -18.01 2.47
C ILE A 114 6.38 -17.59 3.76
N ALA A 115 6.26 -18.41 4.80
CA ALA A 115 6.91 -18.16 6.07
C ALA A 115 7.42 -19.45 6.71
N ARG A 116 8.52 -19.33 7.44
CA ARG A 116 9.10 -20.41 8.21
C ARG A 116 9.62 -19.87 9.53
N THR A 117 9.31 -20.58 10.62
CA THR A 117 9.95 -20.37 11.92
C THR A 117 10.72 -21.63 12.33
N TRP A 118 11.84 -21.45 13.04
CA TRP A 118 12.68 -22.51 13.53
C TRP A 118 12.94 -22.29 15.02
N ALA A 119 12.53 -23.23 15.86
CA ALA A 119 12.92 -23.26 17.26
C ALA A 119 14.41 -23.66 17.35
N TRP A 120 15.27 -22.69 17.67
CA TRP A 120 16.70 -22.97 17.86
C TRP A 120 17.00 -23.51 19.26
N LYS A 121 16.26 -23.01 20.27
CA LYS A 121 16.24 -23.47 21.65
C LYS A 121 14.81 -23.29 22.18
N GLU A 122 14.54 -23.80 23.38
CA GLU A 122 13.22 -23.62 24.02
C GLU A 122 12.80 -22.14 24.14
N ASP A 123 13.79 -21.25 24.32
CA ASP A 123 13.59 -19.81 24.51
C ASP A 123 14.00 -18.96 23.32
N LYS A 124 14.42 -19.55 22.16
CA LYS A 124 14.95 -18.81 21.00
C LYS A 124 14.48 -19.37 19.69
N ALA A 125 14.14 -18.50 18.76
CA ALA A 125 13.75 -18.89 17.42
C ALA A 125 14.25 -17.91 16.36
N LEU A 126 14.35 -18.43 15.14
CA LEU A 126 14.55 -17.66 13.91
C LEU A 126 13.26 -17.67 13.10
N GLY A 127 13.07 -16.67 12.24
CA GLY A 127 11.96 -16.62 11.30
C GLY A 127 12.41 -16.05 9.97
N LEU A 128 11.77 -16.56 8.91
CA LEU A 128 11.85 -16.05 7.55
C LEU A 128 10.44 -15.84 7.06
N SER A 129 10.15 -14.64 6.53
CA SER A 129 8.88 -14.31 5.88
C SER A 129 9.15 -13.65 4.54
N ILE A 130 8.45 -14.09 3.49
CA ILE A 130 8.47 -13.48 2.16
C ILE A 130 7.02 -13.22 1.77
N TYR A 131 6.67 -11.96 1.52
CA TYR A 131 5.27 -11.59 1.32
C TYR A 131 5.12 -10.27 0.57
N GLY A 132 4.01 -10.12 -0.18
CA GLY A 132 3.56 -8.83 -0.68
C GLY A 132 2.93 -8.01 0.46
N ARG A 133 3.32 -6.75 0.62
CA ARG A 133 2.76 -5.90 1.67
C ARG A 133 1.97 -4.72 1.14
N GLY A 134 2.41 -4.10 0.05
CA GLY A 134 1.84 -2.88 -0.48
C GLY A 134 1.78 -2.87 -2.00
N GLY A 135 0.95 -1.96 -2.50
CA GLY A 135 0.86 -1.71 -3.91
C GLY A 135 -0.24 -0.72 -4.27
N MET A 136 -0.06 -0.08 -5.40
CA MET A 136 -1.06 0.78 -6.04
C MET A 136 -1.20 0.34 -7.49
N ASN A 137 -2.41 0.15 -7.95
CA ASN A 137 -2.63 -0.24 -9.34
C ASN A 137 -3.92 0.36 -9.87
N THR A 138 -3.83 1.04 -11.00
CA THR A 138 -4.96 1.52 -11.80
C THR A 138 -4.64 1.39 -13.28
N ASP A 139 -5.67 1.25 -14.11
CA ASP A 139 -5.56 1.17 -15.57
C ASP A 139 -6.81 1.80 -16.20
N TYR A 140 -6.79 3.11 -16.38
CA TYR A 140 -7.87 3.86 -17.02
C TYR A 140 -7.63 3.93 -18.53
N ARG A 141 -8.42 3.19 -19.28
CA ARG A 141 -8.28 3.05 -20.74
C ARG A 141 -9.17 4.01 -21.52
N THR A 142 -10.06 4.68 -20.82
CA THR A 142 -11.00 5.66 -21.37
C THR A 142 -10.89 6.98 -20.61
N GLY A 143 -11.80 7.91 -20.87
CA GLY A 143 -11.75 9.26 -20.36
C GLY A 143 -11.00 10.19 -21.29
N SER A 144 -11.06 11.48 -21.01
CA SER A 144 -10.33 12.53 -21.73
C SER A 144 -10.21 13.75 -20.85
N ALA A 145 -9.26 14.63 -21.18
CA ALA A 145 -9.10 15.92 -20.54
C ALA A 145 -9.09 17.04 -21.60
N THR A 146 -9.59 18.20 -21.23
CA THR A 146 -9.74 19.36 -22.10
C THR A 146 -8.96 20.53 -21.51
N PHE A 147 -8.12 21.16 -22.32
CA PHE A 147 -7.32 22.33 -21.95
C PHE A 147 -7.02 23.21 -23.16
N ASP A 148 -6.62 24.43 -22.88
CA ASP A 148 -6.22 25.42 -23.88
C ASP A 148 -4.69 25.46 -23.93
N PRO A 149 -4.04 25.03 -25.03
CA PRO A 149 -2.59 24.88 -25.09
C PRO A 149 -1.83 26.21 -25.10
N ASP A 150 -2.46 27.33 -25.45
CA ASP A 150 -1.87 28.66 -25.51
C ASP A 150 -2.53 29.68 -24.58
N GLY A 151 -3.43 29.22 -23.69
CA GLY A 151 -4.14 30.03 -22.71
C GLY A 151 -5.07 31.05 -23.38
N PRO A 152 -4.84 32.38 -23.30
CA PRO A 152 -5.66 33.38 -23.98
C PRO A 152 -5.34 33.59 -25.47
N GLY A 153 -4.51 32.71 -26.05
CA GLY A 153 -4.11 32.74 -27.45
C GLY A 153 -5.21 32.33 -28.43
N PRO A 154 -4.92 32.31 -29.74
CA PRO A 154 -5.90 32.01 -30.78
C PRO A 154 -6.14 30.51 -30.97
N ALA A 155 -5.39 29.61 -30.34
CA ALA A 155 -5.58 28.19 -30.50
C ALA A 155 -6.90 27.71 -29.88
N PRO A 156 -7.59 26.78 -30.52
CA PRO A 156 -8.81 26.24 -29.94
C PRO A 156 -8.52 25.36 -28.71
N VAL A 157 -9.46 25.33 -27.77
CA VAL A 157 -9.47 24.35 -26.69
C VAL A 157 -9.37 22.94 -27.27
N MET A 158 -8.47 22.12 -26.72
CA MET A 158 -8.20 20.74 -27.18
C MET A 158 -8.71 19.73 -26.17
N SER A 159 -9.41 18.70 -26.66
CA SER A 159 -9.75 17.52 -25.85
C SER A 159 -8.90 16.34 -26.28
N LEU A 160 -8.09 15.81 -25.36
CA LEU A 160 -7.19 14.69 -25.61
C LEU A 160 -7.60 13.43 -24.82
N PRO A 161 -7.41 12.23 -25.40
CA PRO A 161 -7.79 10.99 -24.76
C PRO A 161 -6.95 10.68 -23.50
N GLY A 162 -7.56 9.96 -22.55
CA GLY A 162 -6.96 9.56 -21.28
C GLY A 162 -7.33 10.50 -20.13
N ALA A 163 -7.32 9.96 -18.92
CA ALA A 163 -7.73 10.68 -17.70
C ALA A 163 -7.03 12.04 -17.53
N TYR A 164 -5.80 12.15 -18.01
CA TYR A 164 -5.03 13.41 -18.01
C TYR A 164 -4.68 13.92 -19.42
N GLY A 165 -5.37 13.45 -20.46
CA GLY A 165 -5.05 13.87 -21.84
C GLY A 165 -3.73 13.34 -22.38
N GLY A 166 -3.07 12.44 -21.69
CA GLY A 166 -1.80 11.81 -22.06
C GLY A 166 -1.95 10.36 -22.60
N GLY A 167 -3.14 9.98 -23.04
CA GLY A 167 -3.47 8.59 -23.42
C GLY A 167 -3.92 7.77 -22.20
N ASN A 168 -3.88 6.45 -22.32
CA ASN A 168 -4.23 5.54 -21.22
C ASN A 168 -3.41 5.88 -19.97
N ALA A 169 -4.11 6.10 -18.85
CA ALA A 169 -3.48 6.53 -17.59
C ALA A 169 -3.59 5.45 -16.52
N GLY A 170 -2.54 5.33 -15.71
CA GLY A 170 -2.52 4.39 -14.61
C GLY A 170 -1.15 4.21 -14.01
N VAL A 171 -1.13 3.60 -12.84
CA VAL A 171 0.08 3.22 -12.11
C VAL A 171 0.07 1.72 -11.81
N ASN A 172 1.26 1.16 -11.63
CA ASN A 172 1.45 -0.19 -11.14
C ASN A 172 2.67 -0.20 -10.22
N LEU A 173 2.43 -0.10 -8.92
CA LEU A 173 3.40 -0.29 -7.86
C LEU A 173 3.19 -1.66 -7.22
N MET A 174 4.25 -2.44 -7.11
CA MET A 174 4.29 -3.71 -6.41
C MET A 174 5.41 -3.70 -5.38
N GLN A 175 5.14 -4.22 -4.17
CA GLN A 175 6.13 -4.28 -3.10
C GLN A 175 6.24 -5.72 -2.57
N LEU A 176 7.46 -6.24 -2.53
CA LEU A 176 7.82 -7.53 -1.96
C LEU A 176 8.76 -7.33 -0.77
N PHE A 177 8.45 -7.96 0.35
CA PHE A 177 9.23 -7.90 1.58
C PHE A 177 9.80 -9.28 1.91
N THR A 178 11.03 -9.26 2.43
CA THR A 178 11.68 -10.42 3.03
C THR A 178 12.18 -10.04 4.41
N ASP A 179 11.63 -10.68 5.45
CA ASP A 179 12.01 -10.45 6.84
C ASP A 179 12.82 -11.65 7.35
N LEU A 180 13.97 -11.35 7.95
CA LEU A 180 14.78 -12.30 8.69
C LEU A 180 14.72 -11.93 10.17
N SER A 181 14.04 -12.70 10.99
CA SER A 181 13.79 -12.40 12.39
C SER A 181 14.57 -13.33 13.33
N TYR A 182 14.95 -12.75 14.47
CA TYR A 182 15.40 -13.45 15.67
C TYR A 182 14.48 -13.06 16.81
N SER A 183 14.07 -14.02 17.62
CA SER A 183 13.30 -13.77 18.84
C SER A 183 13.75 -14.61 20.02
N GLN A 184 13.50 -14.09 21.22
CA GLN A 184 13.80 -14.75 22.47
C GLN A 184 12.69 -14.52 23.48
N LYS A 185 12.40 -15.55 24.27
CA LYS A 185 11.46 -15.51 25.40
C LYS A 185 12.22 -15.51 26.71
N ASN A 186 11.90 -14.54 27.60
CA ASN A 186 12.45 -14.40 28.94
C ASN A 186 11.27 -14.34 29.94
N GLY A 187 10.94 -15.46 30.57
CA GLY A 187 9.73 -15.57 31.40
C GLY A 187 8.47 -15.30 30.59
N ASP A 188 7.71 -14.28 30.97
CA ASP A 188 6.46 -13.89 30.33
C ASP A 188 6.64 -12.90 29.17
N LEU A 189 7.87 -12.43 28.93
CA LEU A 189 8.19 -11.48 27.87
C LEU A 189 8.91 -12.18 26.71
N SER A 190 8.34 -12.09 25.53
CA SER A 190 9.00 -12.41 24.26
C SER A 190 9.37 -11.11 23.55
N TRP A 191 10.59 -11.05 23.03
CA TRP A 191 11.06 -9.93 22.21
C TRP A 191 11.71 -10.43 20.93
N GLY A 192 11.77 -9.59 19.92
CA GLY A 192 12.39 -9.97 18.65
C GLY A 192 12.83 -8.76 17.85
N VAL A 193 13.76 -9.03 16.95
CA VAL A 193 14.27 -8.09 15.95
C VAL A 193 14.22 -8.74 14.58
N ALA A 194 14.03 -7.96 13.54
CA ALA A 194 14.13 -8.46 12.17
C ALA A 194 14.87 -7.47 11.28
N ALA A 195 15.70 -8.00 10.38
CA ALA A 195 16.16 -7.27 9.21
C ALA A 195 15.10 -7.40 8.12
N VAL A 196 14.75 -6.28 7.49
CA VAL A 196 13.76 -6.21 6.43
C VAL A 196 14.46 -5.82 5.14
N LEU A 197 14.29 -6.62 4.09
CA LEU A 197 14.67 -6.28 2.72
C LEU A 197 13.41 -6.04 1.92
N ALA A 198 13.34 -4.93 1.21
CA ALA A 198 12.22 -4.60 0.35
C ALA A 198 12.68 -4.48 -1.11
N ALA A 199 11.83 -4.93 -2.02
CA ALA A 199 11.94 -4.71 -3.45
C ALA A 199 10.64 -4.09 -3.95
N GLN A 200 10.74 -3.08 -4.80
CA GLN A 200 9.63 -2.42 -5.45
C GLN A 200 9.78 -2.51 -6.96
N ALA A 201 8.66 -2.62 -7.66
CA ALA A 201 8.57 -2.41 -9.10
C ALA A 201 7.50 -1.37 -9.36
N PHE A 202 7.81 -0.35 -10.14
CA PHE A 202 6.90 0.72 -10.50
C PHE A 202 6.81 0.94 -12.00
N ARG A 203 5.61 1.26 -12.47
CA ARG A 203 5.34 1.76 -13.82
C ARG A 203 4.21 2.78 -13.78
N GLY A 204 4.41 3.92 -14.45
CA GLY A 204 3.43 4.98 -14.61
C GLY A 204 3.14 5.30 -16.07
N LYS A 205 1.89 5.59 -16.40
CA LYS A 205 1.43 5.90 -17.76
C LYS A 205 0.49 7.10 -17.77
N GLY A 206 0.50 7.84 -18.90
CA GLY A 206 -0.49 8.86 -19.22
C GLY A 206 -0.28 10.20 -18.52
N PHE A 207 0.95 10.48 -18.04
CA PHE A 207 1.28 11.73 -17.32
C PHE A 207 1.90 12.82 -18.23
N GLY A 208 1.94 12.62 -19.54
CA GLY A 208 2.61 13.55 -20.48
C GLY A 208 2.14 14.99 -20.37
N SER A 209 0.88 15.25 -20.00
CA SER A 209 0.35 16.59 -19.81
C SER A 209 0.97 17.34 -18.62
N PHE A 210 1.69 16.65 -17.74
CA PHE A 210 2.41 17.25 -16.62
C PHE A 210 3.87 17.61 -16.95
N THR A 211 4.31 17.43 -18.20
CA THR A 211 5.65 17.87 -18.65
C THR A 211 6.02 19.27 -18.21
N PRO A 212 5.15 20.30 -18.34
CA PRO A 212 5.52 21.66 -17.93
C PRO A 212 5.74 21.83 -16.42
N TYR A 213 5.38 20.85 -15.62
CA TYR A 213 5.49 20.88 -14.16
C TYR A 213 6.70 20.06 -13.64
N THR A 214 7.57 19.55 -14.54
CA THR A 214 8.76 18.78 -14.14
C THR A 214 9.96 19.70 -13.90
N GLU A 215 10.87 19.24 -13.02
CA GLU A 215 12.12 19.96 -12.75
C GLU A 215 12.99 20.07 -14.01
N THR A 216 13.11 19.01 -14.81
CA THR A 216 13.86 19.00 -16.07
C THR A 216 13.37 20.08 -17.05
N PHE A 217 12.03 20.18 -17.24
CA PHE A 217 11.46 21.18 -18.13
C PHE A 217 11.65 22.59 -17.59
N ALA A 218 11.39 22.80 -16.30
CA ALA A 218 11.51 24.11 -15.67
C ALA A 218 12.95 24.61 -15.57
N ALA A 219 13.91 23.73 -15.26
CA ALA A 219 15.33 24.09 -15.18
C ALA A 219 15.95 24.46 -16.53
N SER A 220 15.34 24.04 -17.63
CA SER A 220 15.76 24.33 -19.00
C SER A 220 15.01 25.49 -19.66
N ASP A 221 14.21 26.24 -18.90
CA ASP A 221 13.31 27.27 -19.45
C ASP A 221 12.39 26.72 -20.57
N GLY A 222 11.92 25.47 -20.43
CA GLY A 222 11.01 24.82 -21.36
C GLY A 222 11.64 24.23 -22.63
N THR A 223 12.95 24.09 -22.68
CA THR A 223 13.66 23.58 -23.87
C THR A 223 13.99 22.10 -23.83
N ALA A 224 14.11 21.48 -22.62
CA ALA A 224 14.32 20.06 -22.43
C ALA A 224 13.04 19.36 -22.00
N PHE A 225 12.70 18.27 -22.67
CA PHE A 225 11.55 17.44 -22.31
C PHE A 225 11.99 16.27 -21.43
N PRO A 226 11.23 15.91 -20.36
CA PRO A 226 11.61 14.83 -19.47
C PRO A 226 11.40 13.46 -20.13
N ASP A 227 12.43 12.62 -20.08
CA ASP A 227 12.36 11.22 -20.51
C ASP A 227 11.89 10.29 -19.36
N SER A 228 11.97 10.78 -18.12
CA SER A 228 11.73 10.00 -16.89
C SER A 228 10.43 10.40 -16.17
N LEU A 229 9.39 10.82 -16.91
CA LEU A 229 8.10 11.20 -16.35
C LEU A 229 7.06 10.09 -16.46
N THR A 230 6.95 9.43 -17.62
CA THR A 230 5.81 8.57 -17.94
C THR A 230 6.08 7.63 -19.10
N ASN A 231 5.24 6.55 -19.19
CA ASN A 231 5.24 5.58 -20.28
C ASN A 231 6.51 4.73 -20.41
N ASN A 232 7.37 4.74 -19.41
CA ASN A 232 8.53 3.88 -19.32
C ASN A 232 8.13 2.44 -18.91
N SER A 233 9.08 1.50 -19.01
CA SER A 233 8.93 0.14 -18.52
C SER A 233 8.82 0.12 -16.99
N HIS A 234 8.66 -1.06 -16.38
CA HIS A 234 8.83 -1.19 -14.94
C HIS A 234 10.27 -0.86 -14.57
N ASP A 235 10.42 0.05 -13.63
CA ASP A 235 11.64 0.33 -12.93
C ASP A 235 11.64 -0.32 -11.54
N TYR A 236 12.81 -0.59 -10.97
CA TYR A 236 12.96 -1.39 -9.76
C TYR A 236 13.78 -0.64 -8.71
N ALA A 237 13.24 -0.57 -7.49
CA ALA A 237 13.91 -0.03 -6.33
C ALA A 237 14.11 -1.10 -5.25
N TYR A 238 15.18 -0.97 -4.47
CA TYR A 238 15.54 -1.90 -3.40
C TYR A 238 15.89 -1.10 -2.15
N GLY A 239 15.51 -1.64 -1.00
CA GLY A 239 15.79 -0.99 0.27
C GLY A 239 15.91 -1.95 1.42
N ALA A 240 16.34 -1.41 2.56
CA ALA A 240 16.48 -2.16 3.79
C ALA A 240 16.00 -1.34 4.99
N GLY A 241 15.48 -2.05 5.98
CA GLY A 241 15.04 -1.50 7.24
C GLY A 241 15.08 -2.56 8.33
N PHE A 242 14.44 -2.27 9.45
CA PHE A 242 14.37 -3.20 10.57
C PHE A 242 13.00 -3.18 11.24
N LYS A 243 12.73 -4.24 12.01
CA LYS A 243 11.58 -4.32 12.92
C LYS A 243 12.02 -4.66 14.32
N LEU A 244 11.28 -4.13 15.29
CA LEU A 244 11.36 -4.48 16.70
C LEU A 244 10.00 -5.00 17.15
N GLY A 245 9.99 -5.97 18.05
CA GLY A 245 8.74 -6.55 18.53
C GLY A 245 8.83 -7.03 19.97
N PHE A 246 7.70 -6.89 20.67
CA PHE A 246 7.49 -7.36 22.04
C PHE A 246 6.12 -8.00 22.17
N ILE A 247 6.03 -9.09 22.89
CA ILE A 247 4.77 -9.73 23.32
C ILE A 247 4.95 -10.09 24.79
N TRP A 248 4.07 -9.55 25.63
CA TRP A 248 4.06 -9.78 27.05
C TRP A 248 2.79 -10.52 27.47
N GLN A 249 2.98 -11.71 28.06
CA GLN A 249 1.91 -12.47 28.69
C GLN A 249 1.68 -11.90 30.10
N ALA A 250 0.84 -10.84 30.21
CA ALA A 250 0.60 -10.15 31.46
C ALA A 250 -0.13 -11.02 32.49
N THR A 251 -0.97 -11.95 32.02
CA THR A 251 -1.60 -13.02 32.80
C THR A 251 -1.77 -14.28 31.92
N ASP A 252 -2.25 -15.37 32.49
CA ASP A 252 -2.53 -16.61 31.74
C ASP A 252 -3.55 -16.41 30.61
N THR A 253 -4.37 -15.36 30.70
CA THR A 253 -5.44 -15.09 29.74
C THR A 253 -5.29 -13.77 28.98
N PHE A 254 -4.38 -12.89 29.37
CA PHE A 254 -4.23 -11.57 28.80
C PHE A 254 -2.81 -11.29 28.32
N ASN A 255 -2.68 -10.96 27.03
CA ASN A 255 -1.41 -10.61 26.41
C ASN A 255 -1.46 -9.19 25.85
N LEU A 256 -0.31 -8.52 25.85
CA LEU A 256 -0.06 -7.25 25.18
C LEU A 256 1.06 -7.40 24.17
N SER A 257 1.04 -6.59 23.13
CA SER A 257 2.11 -6.53 22.12
C SER A 257 2.42 -5.12 21.69
N LEU A 258 3.67 -4.92 21.27
CA LEU A 258 4.14 -3.72 20.61
C LEU A 258 5.07 -4.14 19.47
N SER A 259 4.92 -3.52 18.31
CA SER A 259 5.87 -3.68 17.22
C SER A 259 6.11 -2.35 16.51
N TYR A 260 7.32 -2.18 16.01
CA TYR A 260 7.76 -1.03 15.25
C TYR A 260 8.48 -1.50 13.98
N GLN A 261 8.15 -0.90 12.85
CA GLN A 261 8.90 -1.02 11.62
C GLN A 261 9.48 0.35 11.28
N SER A 262 10.79 0.39 11.06
CA SER A 262 11.45 1.61 10.61
C SER A 262 10.97 2.02 9.21
N ARG A 263 11.14 3.29 8.83
CA ARG A 263 11.18 3.68 7.43
C ARG A 263 12.17 2.76 6.70
N ILE A 264 11.82 2.32 5.50
CA ILE A 264 12.71 1.59 4.62
C ILE A 264 13.15 2.56 3.53
N GLU A 265 14.42 2.94 3.59
CA GLU A 265 15.02 3.78 2.56
C GLU A 265 15.19 2.93 1.30
N MET A 266 14.58 3.38 0.22
CA MET A 266 14.61 2.72 -1.08
C MET A 266 15.58 3.44 -2.02
N SER A 267 16.17 2.73 -2.97
CA SER A 267 16.82 3.40 -4.09
C SER A 267 15.78 4.12 -4.95
N GLU A 268 16.17 5.16 -5.66
CA GLU A 268 15.31 5.94 -6.54
C GLU A 268 14.85 5.11 -7.76
N PHE A 269 13.67 5.44 -8.27
CA PHE A 269 13.18 5.01 -9.57
C PHE A 269 13.74 5.95 -10.65
N GLY A 270 14.87 5.58 -11.26
CA GLY A 270 15.57 6.41 -12.24
C GLY A 270 14.72 6.72 -13.49
N ASP A 271 13.95 5.74 -13.98
CA ASP A 271 13.03 5.89 -15.12
C ASP A 271 11.78 6.75 -14.79
N TYR A 272 11.64 7.17 -13.53
CA TYR A 272 10.54 8.02 -13.01
C TYR A 272 11.07 9.16 -12.13
N SER A 273 12.31 9.58 -12.36
CA SER A 273 12.95 10.67 -11.61
C SER A 273 12.26 12.02 -11.81
N ASP A 274 11.59 12.27 -12.93
CA ASP A 274 10.77 13.45 -13.18
C ASP A 274 9.31 13.32 -12.69
N LEU A 275 8.93 12.19 -12.10
CA LEU A 275 7.59 11.98 -11.55
C LEU A 275 7.58 12.10 -10.02
N PHE A 276 8.42 11.32 -9.34
CA PHE A 276 8.46 11.26 -7.90
C PHE A 276 9.39 12.32 -7.31
N ALA A 277 9.00 12.87 -6.15
CA ALA A 277 9.86 13.78 -5.40
C ALA A 277 11.24 13.16 -5.12
N GLN A 278 12.24 14.02 -4.89
CA GLN A 278 13.63 13.60 -4.61
C GLN A 278 14.24 12.74 -5.73
N ASN A 279 14.01 13.11 -7.00
CA ASN A 279 14.53 12.42 -8.18
C ASN A 279 14.15 10.94 -8.29
N GLY A 280 12.89 10.59 -7.98
CA GLY A 280 12.40 9.21 -8.07
C GLY A 280 12.28 8.50 -6.74
N GLY A 281 12.36 9.20 -5.61
CA GLY A 281 12.28 8.64 -4.27
C GLY A 281 10.88 8.13 -3.92
N PHE A 282 10.77 6.87 -3.47
CA PHE A 282 9.53 6.29 -3.00
C PHE A 282 9.80 5.30 -1.86
N ASP A 283 10.15 5.82 -0.70
CA ASP A 283 10.42 5.01 0.49
C ASP A 283 9.16 4.37 1.07
N VAL A 284 9.38 3.35 1.91
CA VAL A 284 8.30 2.73 2.69
C VAL A 284 8.19 3.42 4.03
N PRO A 285 7.01 3.95 4.43
CA PRO A 285 6.85 4.67 5.68
C PRO A 285 7.05 3.75 6.90
N GLU A 286 7.48 4.36 7.98
CA GLU A 286 7.50 3.70 9.29
C GLU A 286 6.09 3.41 9.78
N SER A 287 5.99 2.40 10.65
CA SER A 287 4.73 2.08 11.31
C SER A 287 4.96 1.56 12.73
N ILE A 288 4.02 1.87 13.61
CA ILE A 288 3.96 1.34 14.98
C ILE A 288 2.61 0.66 15.19
N ARG A 289 2.63 -0.48 15.89
CA ARG A 289 1.41 -1.22 16.21
C ARG A 289 1.44 -1.67 17.67
N ALA A 290 0.33 -1.46 18.36
CA ALA A 290 0.09 -1.99 19.69
C ALA A 290 -1.12 -2.93 19.65
N GLY A 291 -1.08 -4.04 20.40
CA GLY A 291 -2.13 -5.03 20.43
C GLY A 291 -2.42 -5.56 21.82
N ALA A 292 -3.66 -5.98 22.03
CA ALA A 292 -4.12 -6.67 23.23
C ALA A 292 -4.95 -7.90 22.84
N SER A 293 -4.79 -8.99 23.58
CA SER A 293 -5.54 -10.24 23.35
C SER A 293 -6.00 -10.80 24.68
N LEU A 294 -7.31 -11.07 24.77
CA LEU A 294 -7.96 -11.68 25.94
C LEU A 294 -8.52 -13.05 25.54
N ARG A 295 -8.03 -14.10 26.20
CA ARG A 295 -8.55 -15.46 26.08
C ARG A 295 -9.57 -15.74 27.17
N PHE A 296 -10.66 -16.42 26.82
CA PHE A 296 -11.73 -16.79 27.77
C PHE A 296 -12.48 -18.04 27.30
N GLY A 297 -13.07 -18.74 28.26
CA GLY A 297 -13.80 -19.97 27.96
C GLY A 297 -12.96 -21.03 27.25
N ASN A 298 -13.59 -21.88 26.47
CA ASN A 298 -12.97 -23.04 25.84
C ASN A 298 -12.36 -22.70 24.46
N GLY A 299 -11.34 -21.83 24.44
CA GLY A 299 -10.61 -21.48 23.22
C GLY A 299 -11.15 -20.27 22.47
N ASN A 300 -11.95 -19.44 23.12
CA ASN A 300 -12.40 -18.15 22.59
C ASN A 300 -11.39 -17.05 22.91
N SER A 301 -11.25 -16.10 22.02
CA SER A 301 -10.39 -14.92 22.24
C SER A 301 -10.94 -13.68 21.55
N LEU A 302 -10.71 -12.54 22.21
CA LEU A 302 -10.97 -11.20 21.69
C LEU A 302 -9.64 -10.49 21.50
N HIS A 303 -9.48 -9.84 20.36
CA HIS A 303 -8.25 -9.14 19.97
C HIS A 303 -8.57 -7.70 19.62
N TYR A 304 -7.69 -6.79 20.02
CA TYR A 304 -7.73 -5.41 19.59
C TYR A 304 -6.34 -4.93 19.27
N ASP A 305 -6.18 -4.32 18.10
CA ASP A 305 -4.92 -3.73 17.66
C ASP A 305 -5.16 -2.30 17.20
N ILE A 306 -4.17 -1.44 17.42
CA ILE A 306 -4.06 -0.11 16.84
C ILE A 306 -2.76 -0.02 16.06
N GLU A 307 -2.82 0.47 14.84
CA GLU A 307 -1.67 0.66 13.95
C GLU A 307 -1.64 2.10 13.46
N HIS A 308 -0.48 2.75 13.55
CA HIS A 308 -0.21 4.06 12.98
C HIS A 308 0.87 3.94 11.91
N THR A 309 0.63 4.54 10.73
CA THR A 309 1.55 4.55 9.59
C THR A 309 1.77 5.99 9.16
N SER A 310 3.05 6.41 9.09
CA SER A 310 3.49 7.78 8.82
C SER A 310 3.61 8.03 7.31
N PHE A 311 2.49 7.99 6.57
CA PHE A 311 2.49 8.20 5.11
C PHE A 311 2.98 9.60 4.72
N SER A 312 2.65 10.63 5.51
CA SER A 312 3.05 12.02 5.27
C SER A 312 4.57 12.23 5.31
N SER A 313 5.31 11.31 5.95
CA SER A 313 6.77 11.38 6.05
C SER A 313 7.50 11.06 4.74
N ILE A 314 6.83 10.49 3.75
CA ILE A 314 7.38 10.11 2.44
C ILE A 314 7.01 11.18 1.42
N PRO A 315 7.94 11.99 0.89
CA PRO A 315 7.62 13.13 0.01
C PRO A 315 6.72 12.77 -1.17
N SER A 316 6.97 11.69 -1.88
CA SER A 316 6.14 11.25 -3.03
C SER A 316 4.74 10.78 -2.63
N VAL A 317 4.49 10.51 -1.33
CA VAL A 317 3.18 10.13 -0.80
C VAL A 317 2.50 11.32 -0.11
N GLY A 318 3.23 12.04 0.77
CA GLY A 318 2.65 13.07 1.65
C GLY A 318 2.68 14.49 1.10
N ASN A 319 3.58 14.83 0.15
CA ASN A 319 3.64 16.19 -0.36
C ASN A 319 2.34 16.57 -1.08
N PRO A 320 1.77 17.77 -0.81
CA PRO A 320 0.51 18.20 -1.42
C PRO A 320 0.67 18.57 -2.89
N ILE A 321 -0.38 18.38 -3.68
CA ILE A 321 -0.43 18.78 -5.10
C ILE A 321 -0.17 20.28 -5.29
N ALA A 322 -0.44 21.10 -4.28
CA ALA A 322 -0.19 22.54 -4.30
C ALA A 322 1.30 22.89 -4.54
N ASN A 323 2.23 21.98 -4.26
CA ASN A 323 3.65 22.18 -4.56
C ASN A 323 3.92 22.38 -6.05
N LEU A 324 3.09 21.87 -6.95
CA LEU A 324 3.21 22.11 -8.39
C LEU A 324 3.13 23.60 -8.76
N PHE A 325 2.34 24.39 -8.04
CA PHE A 325 2.09 25.80 -8.38
C PHE A 325 3.26 26.72 -8.05
N VAL A 326 4.27 26.24 -7.29
CA VAL A 326 5.52 26.99 -7.08
C VAL A 326 6.57 26.70 -8.14
N CYS A 327 6.37 25.69 -9.01
CA CYS A 327 7.23 25.38 -10.14
C CYS A 327 7.22 26.54 -11.17
N PRO A 328 8.38 27.03 -11.68
CA PRO A 328 8.46 28.19 -12.56
C PRO A 328 7.61 28.11 -13.82
N THR A 329 7.50 26.94 -14.41
CA THR A 329 6.76 26.69 -15.66
C THR A 329 5.29 26.31 -15.46
N ALA A 330 4.80 26.30 -14.21
CA ALA A 330 3.41 26.00 -13.89
C ALA A 330 2.41 27.08 -14.33
N GLY A 331 2.87 28.26 -14.80
CA GLY A 331 2.00 29.35 -15.20
C GLY A 331 1.35 30.13 -14.02
N ALA A 332 1.63 29.73 -12.77
CA ALA A 332 1.09 30.36 -11.55
C ALA A 332 2.04 31.41 -10.92
N GLY A 333 3.13 31.79 -11.60
CA GLY A 333 4.12 32.74 -11.12
C GLY A 333 5.08 32.18 -10.07
N GLY A 334 5.19 30.87 -9.96
CA GLY A 334 6.16 30.19 -9.10
C GLY A 334 7.61 30.43 -9.56
N THR A 335 8.57 30.27 -8.63
CA THR A 335 10.00 30.48 -8.87
C THR A 335 10.88 29.40 -8.24
N ASN A 336 10.29 28.32 -7.72
CA ASN A 336 10.98 27.31 -6.94
C ASN A 336 11.00 25.96 -7.64
N LEU A 337 12.15 25.59 -8.21
CA LEU A 337 12.36 24.29 -8.86
C LEU A 337 12.12 23.09 -7.94
N SER A 338 12.36 23.24 -6.64
CA SER A 338 12.17 22.11 -5.71
C SER A 338 10.72 21.64 -5.60
N GLY A 339 9.74 22.49 -5.97
CA GLY A 339 8.32 22.13 -5.98
C GLY A 339 7.85 21.45 -7.28
N CYS A 340 8.65 21.46 -8.31
CA CYS A 340 8.36 20.73 -9.55
C CYS A 340 8.34 19.21 -9.31
N LEU A 341 7.65 18.45 -10.17
CA LEU A 341 7.76 16.99 -10.19
C LEU A 341 9.23 16.60 -10.41
N GLY A 342 9.70 15.59 -9.68
CA GLY A 342 11.13 15.24 -9.63
C GLY A 342 11.91 16.03 -8.58
N GLY A 343 11.52 17.26 -8.28
CA GLY A 343 12.24 18.14 -7.34
C GLY A 343 12.20 17.65 -5.89
N ALA A 344 13.07 18.21 -5.05
CA ALA A 344 13.25 17.77 -3.66
C ALA A 344 11.93 17.82 -2.83
N ASN A 345 11.04 18.80 -3.11
CA ASN A 345 9.72 18.94 -2.51
C ASN A 345 8.61 18.77 -3.58
N GLY A 346 8.88 18.02 -4.64
CA GLY A 346 7.91 17.75 -5.69
C GLY A 346 6.59 17.23 -5.17
N ALA A 347 5.50 17.56 -5.86
CA ALA A 347 4.16 17.12 -5.46
C ALA A 347 4.07 15.59 -5.40
N GLY A 348 3.38 15.09 -4.40
CA GLY A 348 3.04 13.69 -4.20
C GLY A 348 1.52 13.50 -4.22
N PHE A 349 1.05 12.46 -3.54
CA PHE A 349 -0.38 12.18 -3.42
C PHE A 349 -1.09 13.01 -2.34
N GLY A 350 -0.35 13.73 -1.47
CA GLY A 350 -0.88 14.56 -0.40
C GLY A 350 -1.58 13.77 0.70
N TRP A 351 -1.05 12.57 1.04
CA TRP A 351 -1.63 11.72 2.07
C TRP A 351 -1.20 12.14 3.46
N ASP A 352 -2.16 12.21 4.36
CA ASP A 352 -1.95 12.28 5.80
C ASP A 352 -1.54 10.92 6.36
N ASP A 353 -1.06 10.94 7.62
CA ASP A 353 -0.82 9.73 8.39
C ASP A 353 -2.13 8.98 8.67
N MET A 354 -2.02 7.66 8.73
CA MET A 354 -3.19 6.80 8.93
C MET A 354 -3.11 6.06 10.26
N THR A 355 -4.17 6.19 11.07
CA THR A 355 -4.36 5.37 12.27
C THR A 355 -5.52 4.42 12.06
N THR A 356 -5.26 3.11 12.26
CA THR A 356 -6.25 2.04 12.05
C THR A 356 -6.50 1.29 13.35
N HIS A 357 -7.76 1.19 13.74
CA HIS A 357 -8.26 0.37 14.84
C HIS A 357 -8.80 -0.94 14.29
N LYS A 358 -8.42 -2.07 14.93
CA LYS A 358 -8.77 -3.42 14.48
C LYS A 358 -9.31 -4.21 15.65
N ILE A 359 -10.44 -4.88 15.46
CA ILE A 359 -11.03 -5.78 16.45
C ILE A 359 -11.30 -7.13 15.81
N GLY A 360 -10.89 -8.20 16.47
CA GLY A 360 -11.08 -9.56 16.01
C GLY A 360 -11.63 -10.46 17.11
N TYR A 361 -12.52 -11.36 16.74
CA TYR A 361 -13.03 -12.40 17.62
C TYR A 361 -12.80 -13.77 17.01
N GLN A 362 -12.26 -14.67 17.82
CA GLN A 362 -12.01 -16.05 17.45
C GLN A 362 -12.74 -16.98 18.41
N TRP A 363 -13.32 -18.07 17.87
CA TRP A 363 -13.98 -19.08 18.70
C TRP A 363 -13.81 -20.48 18.15
N ARG A 364 -13.90 -21.45 19.07
CA ARG A 364 -13.97 -22.88 18.77
C ARG A 364 -15.32 -23.41 19.19
N TYR A 365 -15.91 -24.24 18.34
CA TYR A 365 -17.17 -24.90 18.68
C TYR A 365 -16.86 -26.27 19.27
N PRO A 366 -17.31 -26.60 20.52
CA PRO A 366 -16.91 -27.83 21.21
C PRO A 366 -17.21 -29.12 20.45
N ALA A 367 -18.30 -29.17 19.67
CA ALA A 367 -18.68 -30.34 18.89
C ALA A 367 -17.81 -30.57 17.62
N ILE A 368 -17.05 -29.59 17.20
CA ILE A 368 -16.10 -29.65 16.06
C ILE A 368 -14.81 -28.93 16.45
N SER A 369 -14.13 -29.49 17.47
CA SER A 369 -12.99 -28.85 18.15
C SER A 369 -11.74 -28.63 17.26
N ASP A 370 -11.67 -29.29 16.12
CA ASP A 370 -10.68 -29.13 15.05
C ASP A 370 -10.93 -27.92 14.15
N TRP A 371 -12.09 -27.26 14.30
CA TRP A 371 -12.42 -26.03 13.59
C TRP A 371 -12.33 -24.80 14.50
N THR A 372 -11.68 -23.77 13.99
CA THR A 372 -11.60 -22.45 14.59
C THR A 372 -12.19 -21.44 13.63
N PHE A 373 -13.13 -20.62 14.08
CA PHE A 373 -13.78 -19.57 13.28
C PHE A 373 -13.34 -18.19 13.74
N ARG A 374 -13.37 -17.23 12.83
CA ARG A 374 -12.93 -15.86 13.06
C ARG A 374 -13.88 -14.88 12.41
N VAL A 375 -14.03 -13.73 13.05
CA VAL A 375 -14.61 -12.52 12.44
C VAL A 375 -13.79 -11.32 12.85
N GLY A 376 -13.77 -10.29 12.03
CA GLY A 376 -13.04 -9.08 12.32
C GLY A 376 -13.66 -7.84 11.69
N TYR A 377 -13.31 -6.70 12.27
CA TYR A 377 -13.62 -5.38 11.77
C TYR A 377 -12.44 -4.46 11.98
N SER A 378 -12.13 -3.64 10.99
CA SER A 378 -11.17 -2.54 11.15
C SER A 378 -11.73 -1.22 10.61
N HIS A 379 -11.25 -0.13 11.21
CA HIS A 379 -11.56 1.23 10.78
C HIS A 379 -10.29 2.08 10.86
N GLY A 380 -9.92 2.69 9.73
CA GLY A 380 -8.79 3.60 9.59
C GLY A 380 -9.24 5.04 9.35
N SER A 381 -8.40 6.00 9.74
CA SER A 381 -8.57 7.40 9.33
C SER A 381 -8.43 7.53 7.81
N GLN A 382 -9.09 8.52 7.21
CA GLN A 382 -8.94 8.82 5.78
C GLN A 382 -7.62 9.56 5.53
N PRO A 383 -6.68 9.01 4.74
CA PRO A 383 -5.43 9.68 4.46
C PRO A 383 -5.52 10.72 3.34
N ILE A 384 -6.57 10.68 2.49
CA ILE A 384 -6.71 11.54 1.32
C ILE A 384 -7.66 12.70 1.64
N GLU A 385 -7.12 13.92 1.73
CA GLU A 385 -7.93 15.11 1.83
C GLU A 385 -8.65 15.42 0.50
N SER A 386 -9.79 16.13 0.58
CA SER A 386 -10.56 16.53 -0.59
C SER A 386 -9.79 17.41 -1.58
N SER A 387 -8.81 18.18 -1.09
CA SER A 387 -7.91 18.99 -1.93
C SER A 387 -6.94 18.16 -2.80
N GLN A 388 -6.77 16.88 -2.51
CA GLN A 388 -5.74 16.02 -3.11
C GLN A 388 -6.29 15.03 -4.14
N VAL A 389 -7.55 15.15 -4.56
CA VAL A 389 -8.25 14.13 -5.39
C VAL A 389 -7.63 13.92 -6.78
N LEU A 390 -7.03 14.94 -7.40
CA LEU A 390 -6.58 14.83 -8.80
C LEU A 390 -5.51 13.74 -8.98
N PHE A 391 -4.41 13.78 -8.25
CA PHE A 391 -3.36 12.76 -8.35
C PHE A 391 -3.81 11.41 -7.76
N ASN A 392 -4.72 11.46 -6.80
CA ASN A 392 -5.31 10.26 -6.20
C ASN A 392 -6.30 9.52 -7.13
N MET A 393 -6.63 10.04 -8.31
CA MET A 393 -7.25 9.23 -9.36
C MET A 393 -6.38 8.01 -9.69
N MET A 394 -5.04 8.16 -9.67
CA MET A 394 -4.10 7.05 -9.94
C MET A 394 -3.90 6.11 -8.75
N ALA A 395 -4.08 6.59 -7.53
CA ALA A 395 -3.87 5.83 -6.29
C ALA A 395 -5.02 6.05 -5.29
N PRO A 396 -6.28 5.68 -5.61
CA PRO A 396 -7.44 6.00 -4.77
C PRO A 396 -7.50 5.13 -3.50
N GLY A 397 -6.57 5.35 -2.56
CA GLY A 397 -6.50 4.66 -1.26
C GLY A 397 -7.57 5.12 -0.27
N VAL A 398 -8.82 5.22 -0.69
CA VAL A 398 -9.93 5.86 0.07
C VAL A 398 -10.61 4.93 1.09
N ILE A 399 -10.26 3.65 1.15
CA ILE A 399 -10.93 2.69 2.04
C ILE A 399 -10.61 2.97 3.51
N GLU A 400 -11.65 2.97 4.34
CA GLU A 400 -11.56 3.15 5.79
C GLU A 400 -11.94 1.89 6.57
N GLN A 401 -12.79 1.02 6.01
CA GLN A 401 -13.41 -0.09 6.74
C GLN A 401 -13.16 -1.43 6.08
N HIS A 402 -12.91 -2.45 6.91
CA HIS A 402 -12.86 -3.84 6.45
C HIS A 402 -13.72 -4.71 7.38
N ILE A 403 -14.51 -5.59 6.79
CA ILE A 403 -15.30 -6.62 7.47
C ILE A 403 -14.73 -7.96 7.01
N THR A 404 -14.36 -8.82 7.96
CA THR A 404 -13.71 -10.08 7.62
C THR A 404 -14.33 -11.25 8.33
N THR A 405 -14.16 -12.42 7.73
CA THR A 405 -14.45 -13.71 8.37
C THR A 405 -13.40 -14.73 7.92
N GLY A 406 -13.25 -15.80 8.68
CA GLY A 406 -12.33 -16.86 8.32
C GLY A 406 -12.48 -18.09 9.19
N PHE A 407 -11.82 -19.15 8.77
CA PHE A 407 -11.73 -20.38 9.55
C PHE A 407 -10.36 -21.04 9.40
N THR A 408 -10.05 -21.91 10.33
CA THR A 408 -8.96 -22.89 10.26
C THR A 408 -9.51 -24.25 10.60
N HIS A 409 -9.10 -25.26 9.84
CA HIS A 409 -9.35 -26.67 10.16
C HIS A 409 -8.03 -27.38 10.37
N VAL A 410 -7.91 -28.05 11.51
CA VAL A 410 -6.75 -28.88 11.86
C VAL A 410 -7.02 -30.30 11.41
N LEU A 411 -6.13 -30.82 10.56
CA LEU A 411 -6.20 -32.20 10.05
C LEU A 411 -5.65 -33.19 11.08
N ASP A 412 -6.02 -34.46 10.97
CA ASP A 412 -5.52 -35.55 11.84
C ASP A 412 -3.97 -35.64 11.86
N SER A 413 -3.32 -35.17 10.81
CA SER A 413 -1.85 -35.07 10.70
C SER A 413 -1.23 -33.90 11.48
N GLY A 414 -2.04 -33.05 12.12
CA GLY A 414 -1.62 -31.82 12.76
C GLY A 414 -1.36 -30.64 11.80
N LYS A 415 -1.53 -30.87 10.50
CA LYS A 415 -1.47 -29.80 9.49
C LYS A 415 -2.75 -28.99 9.50
N GLU A 416 -2.66 -27.74 9.04
CA GLU A 416 -3.81 -26.83 9.06
C GLU A 416 -4.06 -26.25 7.68
N TYR A 417 -5.31 -26.13 7.29
CA TYR A 417 -5.69 -25.22 6.23
C TYR A 417 -6.61 -24.13 6.76
N SER A 418 -6.41 -22.93 6.26
CA SER A 418 -7.13 -21.74 6.67
C SER A 418 -7.71 -21.03 5.45
N MET A 419 -8.81 -20.31 5.66
CA MET A 419 -9.39 -19.43 4.66
C MET A 419 -9.86 -18.16 5.34
N SER A 420 -9.69 -17.04 4.66
CA SER A 420 -10.28 -15.76 5.06
C SER A 420 -10.96 -15.09 3.88
N ILE A 421 -11.99 -14.32 4.19
CA ILE A 421 -12.73 -13.48 3.25
C ILE A 421 -12.79 -12.09 3.84
N MET A 422 -12.52 -11.08 3.02
CA MET A 422 -12.63 -9.67 3.37
C MET A 422 -13.55 -8.96 2.38
N TYR A 423 -14.37 -8.08 2.92
CA TYR A 423 -15.13 -7.09 2.19
C TYR A 423 -14.87 -5.69 2.76
N ALA A 424 -14.49 -4.75 1.89
CA ALA A 424 -14.38 -3.33 2.21
C ALA A 424 -15.54 -2.59 1.50
N PRO A 425 -16.47 -2.00 2.26
CA PRO A 425 -17.58 -1.25 1.68
C PRO A 425 -17.10 -0.08 0.82
N GLU A 426 -17.94 0.31 -0.15
CA GLU A 426 -17.65 1.45 -1.01
C GLU A 426 -17.41 2.71 -0.18
N LYS A 427 -16.32 3.39 -0.48
CA LYS A 427 -15.97 4.70 0.05
C LYS A 427 -15.70 5.67 -1.10
N LYS A 428 -16.10 6.92 -0.88
CA LYS A 428 -15.94 8.04 -1.79
C LYS A 428 -15.22 9.19 -1.11
N VAL A 429 -14.37 9.87 -1.86
CA VAL A 429 -13.78 11.16 -1.51
C VAL A 429 -13.98 12.10 -2.68
N THR A 430 -14.58 13.25 -2.43
CA THR A 430 -14.88 14.26 -3.46
C THR A 430 -14.18 15.57 -3.15
N GLY A 431 -13.61 16.20 -4.15
CA GLY A 431 -12.95 17.47 -4.00
C GLY A 431 -12.79 18.24 -5.30
N PRO A 432 -12.34 19.50 -5.23
CA PRO A 432 -12.16 20.33 -6.39
C PRO A 432 -11.00 19.86 -7.26
N ASN A 433 -11.12 20.02 -8.58
CA ASN A 433 -9.97 19.96 -9.48
C ASN A 433 -9.09 21.21 -9.26
N PRO A 434 -7.83 21.09 -8.82
CA PRO A 434 -7.00 22.24 -8.51
C PRO A 434 -6.65 23.10 -9.74
N PHE A 435 -6.77 22.53 -10.96
CA PHE A 435 -6.56 23.24 -12.23
C PHE A 435 -7.86 23.73 -12.88
N ASP A 436 -9.01 23.39 -12.30
CA ASP A 436 -10.34 23.84 -12.71
C ASP A 436 -11.27 23.88 -11.48
N PRO A 437 -11.21 24.96 -10.67
CA PRO A 437 -11.97 25.04 -9.41
C PRO A 437 -13.52 24.98 -9.58
N THR A 438 -14.01 25.08 -10.83
CA THR A 438 -15.44 24.92 -11.15
C THR A 438 -15.87 23.46 -11.24
N GLN A 439 -14.91 22.52 -11.22
CA GLN A 439 -15.12 21.09 -11.37
C GLN A 439 -14.86 20.34 -10.06
N GLN A 440 -15.66 19.32 -9.80
CA GLN A 440 -15.44 18.35 -8.72
C GLN A 440 -15.00 17.00 -9.32
N ILE A 441 -14.08 16.33 -8.61
CA ILE A 441 -13.63 14.97 -8.89
C ILE A 441 -13.99 14.11 -7.69
N GLU A 442 -14.69 13.00 -7.93
CA GLU A 442 -15.00 11.97 -6.94
C GLU A 442 -14.12 10.73 -7.18
N LEU A 443 -13.41 10.31 -6.18
CA LEU A 443 -12.74 9.02 -6.12
C LEU A 443 -13.67 7.99 -5.49
N LYS A 444 -13.72 6.79 -6.05
CA LYS A 444 -14.60 5.71 -5.57
C LYS A 444 -13.85 4.39 -5.53
N MET A 445 -13.99 3.64 -4.42
CA MET A 445 -13.40 2.31 -4.29
C MET A 445 -14.25 1.41 -3.40
N HIS A 446 -14.33 0.12 -3.74
CA HIS A 446 -14.71 -0.98 -2.85
C HIS A 446 -13.81 -2.18 -3.12
N GLN A 447 -13.73 -3.13 -2.16
CA GLN A 447 -12.77 -4.23 -2.27
C GLN A 447 -13.36 -5.55 -1.80
N PHE A 448 -12.84 -6.62 -2.40
CA PHE A 448 -13.09 -7.98 -1.98
C PHE A 448 -11.78 -8.78 -2.02
N GLU A 449 -11.57 -9.65 -1.03
CA GLU A 449 -10.39 -10.52 -0.96
C GLU A 449 -10.77 -11.90 -0.43
N VAL A 450 -10.17 -12.93 -1.01
CA VAL A 450 -10.19 -14.30 -0.47
C VAL A 450 -8.76 -14.78 -0.36
N GLU A 451 -8.37 -15.27 0.82
CA GLU A 451 -7.02 -15.84 1.02
C GLU A 451 -7.13 -17.27 1.55
N PHE A 452 -6.26 -18.12 1.04
CA PHE A 452 -6.07 -19.50 1.48
C PHE A 452 -4.67 -19.65 2.07
N GLY A 453 -4.58 -20.31 3.23
CA GLY A 453 -3.33 -20.63 3.90
C GLY A 453 -3.23 -22.11 4.21
N TYR A 454 -2.00 -22.63 4.18
CA TYR A 454 -1.68 -23.99 4.56
C TYR A 454 -0.42 -24.01 5.41
N SER A 455 -0.46 -24.73 6.55
CA SER A 455 0.67 -24.81 7.46
C SER A 455 0.94 -26.26 7.92
N TRP A 456 2.23 -26.55 8.18
CA TRP A 456 2.71 -27.85 8.69
C TRP A 456 4.00 -27.75 9.47
#